data_617a47a61cd773f3dee23074ceb97a64
#
_entry.id   617a47a61cd773f3dee23074ceb97a64
#
_cell.length_a   1.000
_cell.length_b   1.000
_cell.length_c   1.000
_cell.angle_alpha   90.00
_cell.angle_beta   90.00
_cell.angle_gamma   90.00
#
_symmetry.space_group_name_H-M   'P 1'
#
loop_
_entity.id
_entity.type
_entity.pdbx_description
1 polymer ?
#
loop_
_entity_poly.entity_id
_entity_poly.type
_entity_poly.pdbx_seq_one_letter_code
_entity_poly.pdbx_strand_id
1 'polypeptide(L)' 'MDYRTRIRDIREDRDYTQAQIGKLLNKSQQGYNHIEDGRAELKIDDLVILSRYYNLSADYLIGLTDEPRQLNTKK' A
#
# COMPACT_ATOMS: atom_id res chain seq x y z
N MET A 1 12.13 8.19 0.01
CA MET A 1 11.85 6.76 -0.25
C MET A 1 10.80 6.63 -1.33
N ASP A 2 10.98 5.67 -2.20
CA ASP A 2 9.99 5.37 -3.22
C ASP A 2 8.76 4.71 -2.58
N TYR A 3 7.57 5.18 -2.91
CA TYR A 3 6.35 4.62 -2.32
C TYR A 3 6.19 3.13 -2.66
N ARG A 4 6.72 2.70 -3.79
CA ARG A 4 6.62 1.29 -4.20
C ARG A 4 7.36 0.39 -3.23
N THR A 5 8.54 0.80 -2.83
CA THR A 5 9.29 0.08 -1.80
C THR A 5 8.54 0.07 -0.49
N ARG A 6 7.95 1.22 -0.11
CA ARG A 6 7.22 1.32 1.15
C ARG A 6 6.02 0.38 1.18
N ILE A 7 5.19 0.35 0.14
CA ILE A 7 4.01 -0.52 0.15
C ILE A 7 4.40 -1.99 0.11
N ARG A 8 5.49 -2.33 -0.59
CA ARG A 8 5.98 -3.71 -0.59
C ARG A 8 6.45 -4.10 0.81
N ASP A 9 7.22 -3.24 1.46
CA ASP A 9 7.76 -3.54 2.79
C ASP A 9 6.63 -3.74 3.80
N ILE A 10 5.60 -2.90 3.74
CA ILE A 10 4.45 -3.05 4.63
C ILE A 10 3.75 -4.38 4.37
N ARG A 11 3.54 -4.72 3.10
CA ARG A 11 2.90 -5.97 2.73
C ARG A 11 3.68 -7.16 3.28
N GLU A 12 5.00 -7.16 3.08
CA GLU A 12 5.85 -8.26 3.53
C GLU A 12 5.92 -8.34 5.05
N ASP A 13 5.99 -7.20 5.72
CA ASP A 13 6.00 -7.15 7.18
C ASP A 13 4.75 -7.78 7.79
N ARG A 14 3.64 -7.71 7.07
CA ARG A 14 2.36 -8.25 7.56
C ARG A 14 2.06 -9.61 6.96
N ASP A 15 3.02 -10.20 6.27
CA ASP A 15 2.92 -11.54 5.70
C ASP A 15 1.80 -11.69 4.68
N TYR A 16 1.50 -10.62 3.94
CA TYR A 16 0.56 -10.71 2.84
C TYR A 16 1.28 -11.00 1.54
N THR A 17 0.63 -11.78 0.68
CA THR A 17 1.13 -12.03 -0.65
C THR A 17 0.65 -10.95 -1.62
N GLN A 18 1.31 -10.84 -2.76
CA GLN A 18 0.84 -9.94 -3.81
C GLN A 18 -0.56 -10.30 -4.28
N ALA A 19 -0.85 -11.61 -4.33
CA ALA A 19 -2.19 -12.06 -4.75
C ALA A 19 -3.26 -11.57 -3.77
N GLN A 20 -2.98 -11.62 -2.47
CA GLN A 20 -3.92 -11.18 -1.46
C GLN A 20 -4.21 -9.68 -1.58
N ILE A 21 -3.16 -8.88 -1.72
CA ILE A 21 -3.36 -7.44 -1.84
C ILE A 21 -3.95 -7.07 -3.20
N GLY A 22 -3.56 -7.79 -4.26
CA GLY A 22 -4.20 -7.61 -5.55
C GLY A 22 -5.69 -7.79 -5.48
N LYS A 23 -6.11 -8.87 -4.83
CA LYS A 23 -7.54 -9.15 -4.67
C LYS A 23 -8.25 -8.03 -3.91
N LEU A 24 -7.61 -7.53 -2.87
CA LEU A 24 -8.16 -6.40 -2.10
C LEU A 24 -8.40 -5.18 -3.00
N LEU A 25 -7.52 -4.94 -3.94
CA LEU A 25 -7.61 -3.82 -4.86
C LEU A 25 -8.38 -4.15 -6.14
N ASN A 26 -8.99 -5.32 -6.19
CA ASN A 26 -9.72 -5.80 -7.35
C ASN A 26 -8.83 -5.92 -8.58
N LYS A 27 -7.62 -6.42 -8.38
CA LYS A 27 -6.63 -6.61 -9.43
C LYS A 27 -6.10 -8.02 -9.37
N SER A 28 -5.53 -8.48 -10.51
CA SER A 28 -4.81 -9.74 -10.50
C SER A 28 -3.50 -9.59 -9.72
N GLN A 29 -2.90 -10.73 -9.38
CA GLN A 29 -1.58 -10.71 -8.75
C GLN A 29 -0.58 -9.97 -9.64
N GLN A 30 -0.60 -10.23 -10.94
CA GLN A 30 0.32 -9.59 -11.87
C GLN A 30 0.08 -8.10 -11.96
N GLY A 31 -1.19 -7.68 -11.97
CA GLY A 31 -1.54 -6.25 -12.00
C GLY A 31 -1.00 -5.52 -10.77
N TYR A 32 -1.15 -6.13 -9.60
CA TYR A 32 -0.63 -5.53 -8.39
C TYR A 32 0.90 -5.56 -8.39
N ASN A 33 1.51 -6.66 -8.87
CA ASN A 33 2.96 -6.74 -8.97
C ASN A 33 3.52 -5.59 -9.81
N HIS A 34 2.83 -5.22 -10.89
CA HIS A 34 3.26 -4.11 -11.73
C HIS A 34 3.29 -2.79 -10.97
N ILE A 35 2.40 -2.61 -10.00
CA ILE A 35 2.44 -1.41 -9.16
C ILE A 35 3.70 -1.42 -8.30
N GLU A 36 4.03 -2.55 -7.70
CA GLU A 36 5.22 -2.62 -6.83
C GLU A 36 6.52 -2.52 -7.62
N ASP A 37 6.55 -2.97 -8.87
CA ASP A 37 7.79 -2.96 -9.63
C ASP A 37 7.93 -1.74 -10.56
N GLY A 38 6.97 -0.84 -10.53
CA GLY A 38 7.08 0.42 -11.26
C GLY A 38 6.49 0.44 -12.65
N ARG A 39 5.88 -0.65 -13.11
CA ARG A 39 5.27 -0.69 -14.44
C ARG A 39 3.89 -0.04 -14.48
N ALA A 40 3.26 0.05 -13.34
CA ALA A 40 1.95 0.66 -13.21
C ALA A 40 1.95 1.63 -12.04
N GLU A 41 1.08 2.63 -12.10
CA GLU A 41 0.98 3.63 -11.04
C GLU A 41 -0.08 3.24 -10.03
N LEU A 42 0.16 3.60 -8.77
CA LEU A 42 -0.82 3.43 -7.71
C LEU A 42 -1.84 4.55 -7.83
N LYS A 43 -3.10 4.18 -8.04
CA LYS A 43 -4.17 5.17 -8.14
C LYS A 43 -4.60 5.63 -6.76
N ILE A 44 -5.20 6.82 -6.71
CA ILE A 44 -5.68 7.38 -5.46
C ILE A 44 -6.68 6.45 -4.78
N ASP A 45 -7.58 5.85 -5.55
CA ASP A 45 -8.57 4.93 -4.96
C ASP A 45 -7.88 3.75 -4.29
N ASP A 46 -6.83 3.23 -4.91
CA ASP A 46 -6.07 2.12 -4.33
C ASP A 46 -5.35 2.56 -3.06
N LEU A 47 -4.80 3.77 -3.07
CA LEU A 47 -4.14 4.31 -1.88
C LEU A 47 -5.11 4.42 -0.72
N VAL A 48 -6.33 4.88 -0.97
CA VAL A 48 -7.35 4.98 0.07
C VAL A 48 -7.65 3.60 0.66
N ILE A 49 -7.80 2.60 -0.20
CA ILE A 49 -8.08 1.23 0.26
C ILE A 49 -6.93 0.71 1.11
N LEU A 50 -5.69 0.88 0.64
CA LEU A 50 -4.53 0.41 1.39
C LEU A 50 -4.39 1.11 2.72
N SER A 51 -4.62 2.42 2.75
CA SER A 51 -4.54 3.21 3.98
C SER A 51 -5.52 2.67 5.02
N ARG A 52 -6.74 2.40 4.61
CA ARG A 52 -7.75 1.85 5.51
C ARG A 52 -7.44 0.43 5.93
N TYR A 53 -7.00 -0.39 4.98
CA TYR A 53 -6.74 -1.80 5.26
C TYR A 53 -5.58 -1.97 6.22
N TYR A 54 -4.51 -1.23 6.00
CA TYR A 54 -3.32 -1.29 6.86
C TYR A 54 -3.46 -0.43 8.11
N ASN A 55 -4.46 0.45 8.15
CA ASN A 55 -4.64 1.43 9.22
C ASN A 55 -3.41 2.32 9.37
N LEU A 56 -2.91 2.81 8.25
CA LEU A 56 -1.74 3.68 8.20
C LEU A 56 -2.07 4.92 7.38
N SER A 57 -1.47 6.05 7.74
CA SER A 57 -1.72 7.29 7.01
C SER A 57 -1.21 7.19 5.58
N ALA A 58 -1.87 7.91 4.67
CA ALA A 58 -1.43 7.96 3.29
C ALA A 58 -0.03 8.54 3.18
N ASP A 59 0.31 9.53 4.01
CA ASP A 59 1.64 10.14 4.02
C ASP A 59 2.72 9.10 4.22
N TYR A 60 2.50 8.19 5.16
CA TYR A 60 3.46 7.13 5.42
C TYR A 60 3.52 6.16 4.23
N LEU A 61 2.37 5.80 3.68
CA LEU A 61 2.32 4.83 2.58
C LEU A 61 3.06 5.34 1.34
N ILE A 62 3.00 6.63 1.07
CA ILE A 62 3.64 7.17 -0.13
C ILE A 62 5.03 7.74 0.14
N GLY A 63 5.54 7.57 1.36
CA GLY A 63 6.91 7.91 1.66
C GLY A 63 7.19 9.36 2.02
N LEU A 64 6.15 10.15 2.31
CA LEU A 64 6.32 11.54 2.71
C LEU A 64 6.78 11.67 4.15
N THR A 65 6.62 10.64 4.94
CA THR A 65 7.10 10.58 6.30
C THR A 65 7.57 9.17 6.59
N ASP A 66 8.53 9.03 7.51
CA ASP A 66 9.00 7.73 7.97
C ASP A 66 8.32 7.29 9.27
N GLU A 67 7.38 8.09 9.77
CA GLU A 67 6.65 7.75 10.99
C GLU A 67 5.36 7.04 10.63
N PRO A 68 5.20 5.77 11.05
CA PRO A 68 3.98 5.03 10.75
C PRO A 68 2.85 5.49 11.65
N ARG A 69 2.05 6.42 11.16
CA ARG A 69 0.90 6.92 11.88
C ARG A 69 -0.33 6.13 11.51
N GLN A 70 -1.14 5.85 12.51
CA GLN A 70 -2.41 5.20 12.26
C GLN A 70 -3.37 6.16 11.58
N LEU A 71 -4.13 5.63 10.65
CA LEU A 71 -5.12 6.42 9.96
C LEU A 71 -6.19 6.92 10.91
N ASN A 72 -6.65 6.07 11.81
CA ASN A 72 -7.74 6.37 12.73
C ASN A 72 -7.17 6.87 14.03
N THR A 73 -7.02 8.18 14.10
CA THR A 73 -6.48 8.79 15.30
C THR A 73 -7.57 9.14 16.29
N LYS A 74 -8.76 9.20 16.06
CA LYS A 74 -9.89 9.61 16.67
C LYS A 74 -10.04 10.38 17.72
N LYS A 75 -10.35 10.76 17.90
CA LYS A 75 -10.48 11.54 18.74
C LYS A 75 -11.01 11.35 19.71
#